data_656936071b34d5e5149eed1348d959ad
#
_entry.id   656936071b34d5e5149eed1348d959ad
#
_cell.length_a   1.000
_cell.length_b   1.000
_cell.length_c   1.000
_cell.angle_alpha   90.00
_cell.angle_beta   90.00
_cell.angle_gamma   90.00
#
_symmetry.space_group_name_H-M   'P 1'
#
loop_
_entity.id
_entity.type
_entity.pdbx_description
1 polymer ?
#
loop_
_entity_poly.entity_id
_entity_poly.type
_entity_poly.pdbx_seq_one_letter_code
_entity_poly.pdbx_strand_id
1 'polypeptide(L)'
;VRLDTMESKYNIRRWVTPDFFRVFRYQGANGETPEQLAALLKEGTFMVSRNVFESRYKIDLKDYVGKEFCLDQDTAHLSKLVAALQVVRYDDFSSGAYSRSAVILLPENRLASGNEICLRTNKNESAAFAEQLMKDAPSQYRVGNLFLTKVSSFRDIRHTFQLDDVNTLRNYLVGMGFLLLNIFLGLLGTFWFRTQQRKGEMALMMAVGGSKQSVFFRLLSEGWLMLLLVTPLAIGVLSLIKISET
;
A
#
# COMPACT_ATOMS: atom_id res chain seq x y z
N VAL A 1 -31.73 -1.98 9.99
CA VAL A 1 -30.28 -2.23 10.15
C VAL A 1 -29.56 -0.95 9.80
N ARG A 2 -28.79 -0.41 10.72
CA ARG A 2 -27.97 0.78 10.46
C ARG A 2 -26.69 0.34 9.76
N LEU A 3 -26.44 0.79 8.55
CA LEU A 3 -25.20 0.56 7.85
C LEU A 3 -24.01 1.35 8.47
N ASP A 4 -24.31 2.47 9.14
CA ASP A 4 -23.33 3.30 9.82
C ASP A 4 -22.83 2.75 11.16
N THR A 5 -23.64 1.91 11.82
CA THR A 5 -23.22 1.19 13.05
C THR A 5 -22.37 -0.05 12.78
N MET A 6 -22.30 -0.51 11.53
CA MET A 6 -21.30 -1.49 11.12
C MET A 6 -19.92 -0.81 11.03
N GLU A 7 -19.30 -0.61 12.17
CA GLU A 7 -17.97 -0.06 12.40
C GLU A 7 -17.49 0.89 11.30
N SER A 8 -17.67 2.18 11.49
CA SER A 8 -17.31 3.26 10.52
C SER A 8 -15.87 3.16 9.97
N LYS A 9 -14.99 2.48 10.69
CA LYS A 9 -13.59 2.24 10.25
C LYS A 9 -13.48 1.33 9.01
N TYR A 10 -14.51 0.54 8.71
CA TYR A 10 -14.51 -0.36 7.55
C TYR A 10 -15.32 0.15 6.36
N ASN A 11 -15.99 1.28 6.51
CA ASN A 11 -16.80 1.88 5.46
C ASN A 11 -16.28 3.29 5.14
N ILE A 12 -16.09 3.58 3.88
CA ILE A 12 -15.72 4.91 3.39
C ILE A 12 -16.88 5.46 2.58
N ARG A 13 -17.43 6.59 3.01
CA ARG A 13 -18.44 7.30 2.21
C ARG A 13 -17.76 8.10 1.12
N ARG A 14 -18.34 8.05 -0.08
CA ARG A 14 -17.89 8.80 -1.24
C ARG A 14 -19.06 9.42 -1.93
N TRP A 15 -18.98 10.71 -2.10
CA TRP A 15 -19.94 11.48 -2.89
C TRP A 15 -19.39 11.62 -4.28
N VAL A 16 -20.10 11.07 -5.27
CA VAL A 16 -19.65 11.02 -6.64
C VAL A 16 -20.78 11.42 -7.59
N THR A 17 -20.42 12.02 -8.71
CA THR A 17 -21.36 12.23 -9.82
C THR A 17 -21.60 10.90 -10.57
N PRO A 18 -22.74 10.74 -11.28
CA PRO A 18 -23.03 9.52 -12.03
C PRO A 18 -21.94 9.13 -13.04
N ASP A 19 -21.21 10.12 -13.58
CA ASP A 19 -20.11 9.88 -14.52
C ASP A 19 -18.91 9.14 -13.90
N PHE A 20 -18.82 9.09 -12.58
CA PHE A 20 -17.80 8.32 -11.88
C PHE A 20 -17.73 6.86 -12.36
N PHE A 21 -18.88 6.22 -12.55
CA PHE A 21 -18.92 4.83 -13.02
C PHE A 21 -18.37 4.69 -14.43
N ARG A 22 -18.63 5.66 -15.31
CA ARG A 22 -18.13 5.68 -16.70
C ARG A 22 -16.63 5.94 -16.75
N VAL A 23 -16.15 6.90 -15.96
CA VAL A 23 -14.72 7.27 -15.91
C VAL A 23 -13.89 6.10 -15.40
N PHE A 24 -14.31 5.45 -14.31
CA PHE A 24 -13.58 4.34 -13.69
C PHE A 24 -13.98 2.95 -14.21
N ARG A 25 -15.02 2.84 -15.05
CA ARG A 25 -15.55 1.60 -15.60
C ARG A 25 -15.91 0.57 -14.52
N TYR A 26 -16.52 1.01 -13.44
CA TYR A 26 -17.00 0.12 -12.40
C TYR A 26 -18.17 -0.72 -12.90
N GLN A 27 -18.25 -1.94 -12.42
CA GLN A 27 -19.34 -2.89 -12.70
C GLN A 27 -20.09 -3.22 -11.42
N GLY A 28 -21.37 -3.48 -11.56
CA GLY A 28 -22.19 -3.99 -10.48
C GLY A 28 -21.91 -5.46 -10.18
N ALA A 29 -22.26 -5.91 -9.00
CA ALA A 29 -22.09 -7.29 -8.57
C ALA A 29 -22.96 -8.28 -9.34
N ASN A 30 -24.08 -7.82 -9.92
CA ASN A 30 -24.97 -8.60 -10.76
C ASN A 30 -24.67 -8.43 -12.28
N GLY A 31 -23.56 -7.74 -12.63
CA GLY A 31 -23.17 -7.51 -14.01
C GLY A 31 -23.73 -6.22 -14.60
N GLU A 32 -24.26 -5.31 -13.76
CA GLU A 32 -24.72 -4.00 -14.23
C GLU A 32 -23.57 -3.23 -14.86
N THR A 33 -23.87 -2.60 -16.02
CA THR A 33 -22.88 -1.80 -16.74
C THR A 33 -22.67 -0.44 -16.08
N PRO A 34 -21.56 0.26 -16.38
CA PRO A 34 -21.31 1.61 -15.84
C PRO A 34 -22.45 2.60 -16.15
N GLU A 35 -23.09 2.48 -17.32
CA GLU A 35 -24.21 3.31 -17.75
C GLU A 35 -25.46 3.05 -16.91
N GLN A 36 -25.74 1.77 -16.61
CA GLN A 36 -26.86 1.36 -15.75
C GLN A 36 -26.63 1.84 -14.31
N LEU A 37 -25.43 1.69 -13.80
CA LEU A 37 -25.08 2.20 -12.45
C LEU A 37 -25.23 3.73 -12.38
N ALA A 38 -24.76 4.44 -13.40
CA ALA A 38 -24.93 5.90 -13.48
C ALA A 38 -26.40 6.34 -13.46
N ALA A 39 -27.28 5.58 -14.11
CA ALA A 39 -28.72 5.86 -14.16
C ALA A 39 -29.44 5.54 -12.83
N LEU A 40 -28.92 4.59 -12.05
CA LEU A 40 -29.48 4.18 -10.76
C LEU A 40 -29.09 5.11 -9.61
N LEU A 41 -27.99 5.86 -9.72
CA LEU A 41 -27.54 6.79 -8.68
C LEU A 41 -28.36 8.09 -8.72
N LYS A 42 -29.29 8.25 -7.79
CA LYS A 42 -30.19 9.37 -7.65
C LYS A 42 -30.23 9.87 -6.20
N GLU A 43 -30.88 11.00 -5.97
CA GLU A 43 -31.16 11.46 -4.60
C GLU A 43 -31.90 10.38 -3.80
N GLY A 44 -31.53 10.21 -2.54
CA GLY A 44 -32.08 9.18 -1.67
C GLY A 44 -31.67 7.75 -2.01
N THR A 45 -30.76 7.56 -2.97
CA THR A 45 -30.20 6.23 -3.29
C THR A 45 -28.71 6.16 -3.00
N PHE A 46 -28.26 4.93 -2.75
CA PHE A 46 -26.83 4.68 -2.54
C PHE A 46 -26.43 3.30 -3.07
N MET A 47 -25.14 3.11 -3.25
CA MET A 47 -24.53 1.84 -3.65
C MET A 47 -23.43 1.46 -2.69
N VAL A 48 -23.18 0.17 -2.53
CA VAL A 48 -22.16 -0.35 -1.60
C VAL A 48 -21.29 -1.36 -2.33
N SER A 49 -19.97 -1.25 -2.15
CA SER A 49 -19.05 -2.26 -2.65
C SER A 49 -19.00 -3.47 -1.72
N ARG A 50 -18.86 -4.64 -2.29
CA ARG A 50 -18.92 -5.91 -1.56
C ARG A 50 -17.70 -6.23 -0.69
N ASN A 51 -16.58 -5.48 -0.82
CA ASN A 51 -15.29 -5.75 -0.17
C ASN A 51 -15.41 -6.40 1.21
N VAL A 52 -15.77 -5.59 2.23
CA VAL A 52 -15.81 -6.03 3.62
C VAL A 52 -17.06 -6.83 3.93
N PHE A 53 -18.19 -6.53 3.28
CA PHE A 53 -19.44 -7.21 3.55
C PHE A 53 -19.36 -8.70 3.23
N GLU A 54 -18.76 -9.07 2.12
CA GLU A 54 -18.57 -10.48 1.76
C GLU A 54 -17.38 -11.12 2.49
N SER A 55 -16.23 -10.41 2.60
CA SER A 55 -15.03 -11.01 3.16
C SER A 55 -15.11 -11.19 4.67
N ARG A 56 -15.54 -10.15 5.41
CA ARG A 56 -15.52 -10.11 6.87
C ARG A 56 -16.86 -10.49 7.49
N TYR A 57 -17.95 -9.90 6.99
CA TYR A 57 -19.27 -10.11 7.57
C TYR A 57 -20.03 -11.29 6.99
N LYS A 58 -19.55 -11.87 5.89
CA LYS A 58 -20.18 -12.99 5.17
C LYS A 58 -21.63 -12.68 4.74
N ILE A 59 -21.90 -11.41 4.42
CA ILE A 59 -23.20 -10.92 3.98
C ILE A 59 -23.17 -10.81 2.45
N ASP A 60 -24.11 -11.49 1.77
CA ASP A 60 -24.34 -11.24 0.33
C ASP A 60 -25.19 -9.98 0.18
N LEU A 61 -24.58 -8.92 -0.37
CA LEU A 61 -25.27 -7.65 -0.59
C LEU A 61 -26.42 -7.75 -1.60
N LYS A 62 -26.45 -8.78 -2.43
CA LYS A 62 -27.52 -8.99 -3.42
C LYS A 62 -28.90 -9.13 -2.77
N ASP A 63 -28.95 -9.77 -1.61
CA ASP A 63 -30.20 -9.99 -0.84
C ASP A 63 -30.74 -8.70 -0.21
N TYR A 64 -29.94 -7.65 -0.21
CA TYR A 64 -30.26 -6.37 0.41
C TYR A 64 -30.55 -5.27 -0.62
N VAL A 65 -30.31 -5.50 -1.90
CA VAL A 65 -30.65 -4.56 -2.97
C VAL A 65 -32.16 -4.32 -2.97
N GLY A 66 -32.56 -3.07 -3.05
CA GLY A 66 -33.95 -2.63 -3.00
C GLY A 66 -34.46 -2.28 -1.60
N LYS A 67 -33.74 -2.62 -0.53
CA LYS A 67 -34.10 -2.27 0.86
C LYS A 67 -33.62 -0.86 1.22
N GLU A 68 -34.29 -0.29 2.22
CA GLU A 68 -33.97 1.02 2.76
C GLU A 68 -33.12 0.91 4.02
N PHE A 69 -32.17 1.82 4.15
CA PHE A 69 -31.20 1.85 5.25
C PHE A 69 -31.01 3.28 5.74
N CYS A 70 -30.79 3.42 7.03
CA CYS A 70 -30.34 4.64 7.63
C CYS A 70 -28.81 4.78 7.48
N LEU A 71 -28.37 5.82 6.79
CA LEU A 71 -26.94 6.09 6.58
C LEU A 71 -26.36 7.09 7.59
N ASP A 72 -27.22 7.84 8.28
CA ASP A 72 -26.84 8.83 9.28
C ASP A 72 -27.45 8.50 10.65
N GLN A 73 -27.02 9.21 11.68
CA GLN A 73 -27.61 9.07 13.01
C GLN A 73 -29.06 9.57 13.04
N ASP A 74 -29.42 10.37 12.05
CA ASP A 74 -30.80 10.82 11.86
C ASP A 74 -31.65 9.72 11.21
N THR A 75 -32.48 9.11 12.01
CA THR A 75 -33.38 8.02 11.58
C THR A 75 -34.51 8.47 10.67
N ALA A 76 -34.68 9.77 10.48
CA ALA A 76 -35.74 10.33 9.63
C ALA A 76 -35.42 10.22 8.12
N HIS A 77 -34.13 10.08 7.75
CA HIS A 77 -33.73 9.99 6.36
C HIS A 77 -33.26 8.59 5.98
N LEU A 78 -34.15 7.86 5.32
CA LEU A 78 -33.85 6.52 4.79
C LEU A 78 -33.35 6.67 3.33
N SER A 79 -32.30 5.94 3.03
CA SER A 79 -31.76 5.84 1.66
C SER A 79 -31.90 4.40 1.17
N LYS A 80 -32.19 4.25 -0.13
CA LYS A 80 -32.41 2.94 -0.75
C LYS A 80 -31.11 2.39 -1.35
N LEU A 81 -30.75 1.17 -1.00
CA LEU A 81 -29.66 0.45 -1.66
C LEU A 81 -30.10 0.01 -3.05
N VAL A 82 -29.55 0.61 -4.11
CA VAL A 82 -29.99 0.34 -5.49
C VAL A 82 -29.12 -0.64 -6.24
N ALA A 83 -27.85 -0.78 -5.87
CA ALA A 83 -26.96 -1.77 -6.45
C ALA A 83 -25.82 -2.13 -5.48
N ALA A 84 -25.37 -3.37 -5.56
CA ALA A 84 -24.11 -3.81 -4.98
C ALA A 84 -23.02 -3.68 -6.05
N LEU A 85 -21.91 -3.06 -5.71
CA LEU A 85 -20.78 -2.93 -6.61
C LEU A 85 -19.79 -4.08 -6.42
N GLN A 86 -19.03 -4.41 -7.45
CA GLN A 86 -17.85 -5.23 -7.30
C GLN A 86 -16.85 -4.56 -6.35
N VAL A 87 -15.71 -5.19 -6.10
CA VAL A 87 -14.68 -4.64 -5.24
C VAL A 87 -14.24 -3.27 -5.72
N VAL A 88 -14.48 -2.24 -4.91
CA VAL A 88 -14.02 -0.87 -5.17
C VAL A 88 -12.79 -0.61 -4.32
N ARG A 89 -11.69 -0.26 -4.97
CA ARG A 89 -10.45 0.13 -4.32
C ARG A 89 -10.31 1.64 -4.30
N TYR A 90 -9.72 2.16 -3.26
CA TYR A 90 -9.27 3.55 -3.25
C TYR A 90 -8.03 3.73 -4.10
N ASP A 91 -7.10 2.79 -3.95
CA ASP A 91 -5.85 2.71 -4.67
C ASP A 91 -5.45 1.23 -4.84
N ASP A 92 -4.37 0.95 -5.53
CA ASP A 92 -3.82 -0.38 -5.75
C ASP A 92 -2.49 -0.63 -5.03
N PHE A 93 -2.07 0.31 -4.19
CA PHE A 93 -0.75 0.32 -3.55
C PHE A 93 -0.80 0.37 -2.01
N SER A 94 -1.95 0.69 -1.39
CA SER A 94 -2.05 0.62 0.06
C SER A 94 -2.46 -0.78 0.54
N SER A 95 -1.89 -1.22 1.65
CA SER A 95 -2.22 -2.50 2.27
C SER A 95 -3.69 -2.58 2.72
N GLY A 96 -4.31 -1.44 2.94
CA GLY A 96 -5.71 -1.31 3.37
C GLY A 96 -6.74 -1.21 2.24
N ALA A 97 -6.30 -1.24 0.97
CA ALA A 97 -7.19 -0.99 -0.18
C ALA A 97 -8.42 -1.90 -0.24
N TYR A 98 -8.31 -3.12 0.27
CA TYR A 98 -9.39 -4.11 0.31
C TYR A 98 -10.12 -4.19 1.63
N SER A 99 -9.61 -3.58 2.69
CA SER A 99 -10.15 -3.71 4.05
C SER A 99 -11.37 -2.85 4.31
N ARG A 100 -11.77 -2.01 3.35
CA ARG A 100 -12.89 -1.08 3.49
C ARG A 100 -13.85 -1.19 2.33
N SER A 101 -15.15 -1.11 2.63
CA SER A 101 -16.20 -1.00 1.62
C SER A 101 -16.49 0.46 1.32
N ALA A 102 -16.72 0.77 0.04
CA ALA A 102 -17.15 2.09 -0.37
C ALA A 102 -18.69 2.17 -0.35
N VAL A 103 -19.22 3.17 0.36
CA VAL A 103 -20.61 3.60 0.29
C VAL A 103 -20.66 4.80 -0.64
N ILE A 104 -21.30 4.64 -1.79
CA ILE A 104 -21.33 5.62 -2.86
C ILE A 104 -22.66 6.35 -2.86
N LEU A 105 -22.60 7.68 -2.80
CA LEU A 105 -23.71 8.59 -2.67
C LEU A 105 -23.63 9.70 -3.72
N LEU A 106 -24.79 10.25 -4.08
CA LEU A 106 -24.83 11.48 -4.88
C LEU A 106 -24.48 12.68 -3.97
N PRO A 107 -23.66 13.64 -4.42
CA PRO A 107 -23.37 14.83 -3.64
C PRO A 107 -24.62 15.70 -3.47
N GLU A 108 -24.99 15.99 -2.24
CA GLU A 108 -25.96 17.02 -1.93
C GLU A 108 -25.32 18.37 -2.20
N ASN A 109 -25.71 19.07 -3.22
CA ASN A 109 -25.50 20.50 -3.57
C ASN A 109 -24.33 21.26 -2.90
N ARG A 110 -23.31 20.57 -2.39
CA ARG A 110 -22.17 21.13 -1.70
C ARG A 110 -20.93 21.01 -2.56
N LEU A 111 -20.50 22.10 -3.17
CA LEU A 111 -19.11 22.29 -3.55
C LEU A 111 -18.28 22.39 -2.25
N ALA A 112 -18.06 21.26 -1.60
CA ALA A 112 -17.18 21.21 -0.45
C ALA A 112 -15.74 21.46 -0.89
N SER A 113 -14.94 22.07 -0.04
CA SER A 113 -13.50 22.13 -0.23
C SER A 113 -12.93 20.70 -0.33
N GLY A 114 -12.13 20.44 -1.36
CA GLY A 114 -11.52 19.11 -1.56
C GLY A 114 -12.18 18.24 -2.62
N ASN A 115 -12.92 18.83 -3.56
CA ASN A 115 -13.45 18.08 -4.70
C ASN A 115 -12.35 17.68 -5.67
N GLU A 116 -12.36 16.41 -6.08
CA GLU A 116 -11.47 15.87 -7.10
C GLU A 116 -12.22 15.73 -8.41
N ILE A 117 -11.66 16.24 -9.49
CA ILE A 117 -12.19 16.10 -10.84
C ILE A 117 -11.32 15.10 -11.58
N CYS A 118 -11.90 13.96 -11.95
CA CYS A 118 -11.20 12.90 -12.68
C CYS A 118 -11.62 12.91 -14.15
N LEU A 119 -10.63 12.91 -15.02
CA LEU A 119 -10.80 12.85 -16.47
C LEU A 119 -10.24 11.54 -17.00
N ARG A 120 -10.96 10.92 -17.91
CA ARG A 120 -10.45 9.79 -18.70
C ARG A 120 -10.21 10.25 -20.13
N THR A 121 -8.98 10.11 -20.59
CA THR A 121 -8.59 10.38 -21.98
C THR A 121 -8.73 9.14 -22.84
N ASN A 122 -8.99 9.32 -24.15
CA ASN A 122 -9.13 8.23 -25.11
C ASN A 122 -7.78 7.63 -25.53
N LYS A 123 -6.69 8.34 -25.27
CA LYS A 123 -5.32 7.97 -25.59
C LYS A 123 -4.46 7.98 -24.33
N ASN A 124 -3.34 7.25 -24.35
CA ASN A 124 -2.31 7.40 -23.34
C ASN A 124 -1.65 8.76 -23.53
N GLU A 125 -2.19 9.76 -22.83
CA GLU A 125 -1.67 11.11 -22.87
C GLU A 125 -0.37 11.19 -22.04
N SER A 126 0.57 11.95 -22.58
CA SER A 126 1.86 12.20 -21.94
C SER A 126 1.77 13.33 -20.91
N ALA A 127 2.88 13.59 -20.19
CA ALA A 127 3.00 14.75 -19.32
C ALA A 127 2.69 16.08 -20.05
N ALA A 128 2.96 16.14 -21.35
CA ALA A 128 2.65 17.29 -22.19
C ALA A 128 1.15 17.66 -22.22
N PHE A 129 0.25 16.66 -22.08
CA PHE A 129 -1.19 16.93 -21.98
C PHE A 129 -1.55 17.66 -20.69
N ALA A 130 -0.97 17.25 -19.57
CA ALA A 130 -1.18 17.94 -18.29
C ALA A 130 -0.61 19.36 -18.31
N GLU A 131 0.55 19.56 -18.91
CA GLU A 131 1.16 20.88 -19.10
C GLU A 131 0.31 21.79 -19.99
N GLN A 132 -0.26 21.24 -21.08
CA GLN A 132 -1.15 21.98 -21.96
C GLN A 132 -2.43 22.39 -21.23
N LEU A 133 -3.08 21.48 -20.49
CA LEU A 133 -4.25 21.80 -19.66
C LEU A 133 -3.95 22.91 -18.64
N MET A 134 -2.77 22.85 -18.01
CA MET A 134 -2.36 23.90 -17.06
C MET A 134 -2.09 25.23 -17.73
N LYS A 135 -1.55 25.22 -18.96
CA LYS A 135 -1.32 26.44 -19.75
C LYS A 135 -2.63 27.13 -20.13
N ASP A 136 -3.65 26.35 -20.46
CA ASP A 136 -4.98 26.84 -20.85
C ASP A 136 -5.87 27.17 -19.62
N ALA A 137 -5.44 26.78 -18.41
CA ALA A 137 -6.23 26.94 -17.17
C ALA A 137 -6.67 28.38 -16.89
N PRO A 138 -5.86 29.44 -17.05
CA PRO A 138 -6.28 30.80 -16.75
C PRO A 138 -7.40 31.30 -17.64
N SER A 139 -7.50 30.83 -18.88
CA SER A 139 -8.48 31.27 -19.87
C SER A 139 -9.72 30.42 -19.95
N GLN A 140 -9.58 29.06 -19.81
CA GLN A 140 -10.67 28.13 -20.08
C GLN A 140 -11.24 27.48 -18.82
N TYR A 141 -10.43 27.29 -17.77
CA TYR A 141 -10.80 26.53 -16.57
C TYR A 141 -10.91 27.40 -15.33
N ARG A 142 -11.45 28.61 -15.51
CA ARG A 142 -11.75 29.55 -14.43
C ARG A 142 -13.23 29.86 -14.37
N VAL A 143 -13.84 29.64 -13.20
CA VAL A 143 -15.24 30.01 -12.95
C VAL A 143 -15.29 30.83 -11.65
N GLY A 144 -15.48 32.13 -11.77
CA GLY A 144 -15.43 33.03 -10.62
C GLY A 144 -14.06 32.99 -9.93
N ASN A 145 -14.07 32.62 -8.64
CA ASN A 145 -12.84 32.46 -7.83
C ASN A 145 -12.27 31.04 -7.84
N LEU A 146 -12.91 30.10 -8.57
CA LEU A 146 -12.43 28.75 -8.75
C LEU A 146 -11.54 28.70 -10.00
N PHE A 147 -10.36 28.15 -9.87
CA PHE A 147 -9.43 27.96 -10.97
C PHE A 147 -8.65 26.64 -10.80
N LEU A 148 -8.25 26.09 -11.92
CA LEU A 148 -7.46 24.86 -11.94
C LEU A 148 -6.05 25.15 -11.41
N THR A 149 -5.66 24.48 -10.31
CA THR A 149 -4.34 24.66 -9.68
C THR A 149 -3.33 23.59 -10.03
N LYS A 150 -3.79 22.36 -10.28
CA LYS A 150 -2.92 21.22 -10.55
C LYS A 150 -3.64 20.17 -11.37
N VAL A 151 -2.93 19.60 -12.32
CA VAL A 151 -3.31 18.37 -13.04
C VAL A 151 -2.26 17.33 -12.75
N SER A 152 -2.68 16.15 -12.33
CA SER A 152 -1.78 15.04 -12.02
C SER A 152 -2.27 13.78 -12.70
N SER A 153 -1.34 13.02 -13.26
CA SER A 153 -1.62 11.67 -13.75
C SER A 153 -1.81 10.72 -12.56
N PHE A 154 -2.71 9.73 -12.68
CA PHE A 154 -2.84 8.70 -11.65
C PHE A 154 -1.53 7.92 -11.43
N ARG A 155 -0.68 7.82 -12.46
CA ARG A 155 0.65 7.23 -12.33
C ARG A 155 1.54 8.06 -11.41
N ASP A 156 1.50 9.38 -11.53
CA ASP A 156 2.31 10.29 -10.72
C ASP A 156 1.81 10.33 -9.26
N ILE A 157 0.50 10.26 -9.06
CA ILE A 157 -0.10 10.16 -7.72
C ILE A 157 0.41 8.91 -7.01
N ARG A 158 0.39 7.76 -7.68
CA ARG A 158 0.93 6.52 -7.15
C ARG A 158 2.41 6.66 -6.78
N HIS A 159 3.22 7.19 -7.69
CA HIS A 159 4.64 7.39 -7.44
C HIS A 159 4.89 8.30 -6.24
N THR A 160 4.16 9.41 -6.14
CA THR A 160 4.29 10.35 -5.01
C THR A 160 3.89 9.69 -3.68
N PHE A 161 2.85 8.88 -3.68
CA PHE A 161 2.39 8.17 -2.47
C PHE A 161 3.40 7.12 -1.99
N GLN A 162 4.08 6.45 -2.91
CA GLN A 162 5.07 5.42 -2.59
C GLN A 162 6.45 6.00 -2.24
N LEU A 163 6.70 7.28 -2.46
CA LEU A 163 8.01 7.91 -2.21
C LEU A 163 8.47 7.73 -0.75
N ASP A 164 7.57 7.88 0.21
CA ASP A 164 7.92 7.75 1.64
C ASP A 164 8.30 6.31 1.99
N ASP A 165 7.57 5.33 1.46
CA ASP A 165 7.87 3.90 1.67
C ASP A 165 9.21 3.53 1.01
N VAL A 166 9.44 4.01 -0.21
CA VAL A 166 10.69 3.79 -0.95
C VAL A 166 11.87 4.45 -0.25
N ASN A 167 11.72 5.67 0.22
CA ASN A 167 12.77 6.37 0.97
C ASN A 167 13.07 5.67 2.29
N THR A 168 12.04 5.22 3.00
CA THR A 168 12.18 4.45 4.24
C THR A 168 12.93 3.15 4.00
N LEU A 169 12.54 2.39 2.96
CA LEU A 169 13.24 1.17 2.56
C LEU A 169 14.71 1.45 2.21
N ARG A 170 14.98 2.52 1.46
CA ARG A 170 16.33 2.96 1.10
C ARG A 170 17.17 3.27 2.35
N ASN A 171 16.60 3.99 3.31
CA ASN A 171 17.27 4.31 4.58
C ASN A 171 17.60 3.06 5.38
N TYR A 172 16.69 2.08 5.46
CA TYR A 172 16.96 0.79 6.09
C TYR A 172 18.07 0.02 5.37
N LEU A 173 18.06 -0.01 4.04
CA LEU A 173 19.12 -0.69 3.27
C LEU A 173 20.49 -0.04 3.47
N VAL A 174 20.56 1.29 3.51
CA VAL A 174 21.81 2.03 3.80
C VAL A 174 22.29 1.73 5.22
N GLY A 175 21.40 1.79 6.20
CA GLY A 175 21.73 1.48 7.61
C GLY A 175 22.22 0.04 7.78
N MET A 176 21.51 -0.92 7.16
CA MET A 176 21.89 -2.33 7.19
C MET A 176 23.24 -2.57 6.50
N GLY A 177 23.47 -1.94 5.34
CA GLY A 177 24.75 -2.01 4.63
C GLY A 177 25.90 -1.46 5.47
N PHE A 178 25.68 -0.35 6.15
CA PHE A 178 26.70 0.21 7.06
C PHE A 178 27.00 -0.73 8.24
N LEU A 179 25.98 -1.33 8.86
CA LEU A 179 26.16 -2.28 9.94
C LEU A 179 26.91 -3.54 9.45
N LEU A 180 26.55 -4.08 8.29
CA LEU A 180 27.26 -5.22 7.69
C LEU A 180 28.73 -4.90 7.42
N LEU A 181 29.01 -3.70 6.90
CA LEU A 181 30.39 -3.25 6.66
C LEU A 181 31.20 -3.17 7.96
N ASN A 182 30.62 -2.63 9.04
CA ASN A 182 31.26 -2.56 10.34
C ASN A 182 31.54 -3.96 10.92
N ILE A 183 30.57 -4.89 10.83
CA ILE A 183 30.75 -6.26 11.24
C ILE A 183 31.87 -6.92 10.44
N PHE A 184 31.89 -6.72 9.13
CA PHE A 184 32.90 -7.27 8.25
C PHE A 184 34.31 -6.76 8.60
N LEU A 185 34.44 -5.43 8.81
CA LEU A 185 35.72 -4.83 9.22
C LEU A 185 36.17 -5.35 10.60
N GLY A 186 35.26 -5.50 11.54
CA GLY A 186 35.55 -6.09 12.86
C GLY A 186 36.03 -7.53 12.74
N LEU A 187 35.39 -8.34 11.93
CA LEU A 187 35.80 -9.73 11.66
C LEU A 187 37.15 -9.79 10.95
N LEU A 188 37.41 -8.95 9.96
CA LEU A 188 38.70 -8.86 9.31
C LEU A 188 39.81 -8.48 10.30
N GLY A 189 39.58 -7.50 11.15
CA GLY A 189 40.53 -7.09 12.19
C GLY A 189 40.85 -8.22 13.15
N THR A 190 39.83 -8.90 13.69
CA THR A 190 40.04 -10.01 14.61
C THR A 190 40.71 -11.20 13.93
N PHE A 191 40.37 -11.50 12.67
CA PHE A 191 41.00 -12.56 11.90
C PHE A 191 42.48 -12.25 11.63
N TRP A 192 42.76 -11.00 11.21
CA TRP A 192 44.13 -10.53 11.00
C TRP A 192 44.97 -10.68 12.26
N PHE A 193 44.47 -10.21 13.40
CA PHE A 193 45.19 -10.28 14.68
C PHE A 193 45.47 -11.71 15.10
N ARG A 194 44.47 -12.60 15.03
CA ARG A 194 44.66 -14.06 15.33
C ARG A 194 45.67 -14.69 14.41
N THR A 195 45.65 -14.39 13.12
CA THR A 195 46.59 -14.93 12.15
C THR A 195 48.02 -14.48 12.47
N GLN A 196 48.20 -13.22 12.88
CA GLN A 196 49.53 -12.72 13.27
C GLN A 196 50.06 -13.42 14.53
N GLN A 197 49.22 -13.65 15.55
CA GLN A 197 49.63 -14.37 16.76
C GLN A 197 50.02 -15.81 16.52
N ARG A 198 49.38 -16.49 15.56
CA ARG A 198 49.64 -17.91 15.26
C ARG A 198 50.65 -18.15 14.15
N LYS A 199 51.36 -17.13 13.67
CA LYS A 199 52.38 -17.27 12.62
C LYS A 199 53.43 -18.33 12.94
N GLY A 200 53.89 -18.38 14.20
CA GLY A 200 54.86 -19.37 14.63
C GLY A 200 54.34 -20.83 14.57
N GLU A 201 53.10 -21.04 14.99
CA GLU A 201 52.46 -22.37 14.91
C GLU A 201 52.27 -22.84 13.47
N MET A 202 51.85 -21.89 12.60
CA MET A 202 51.69 -22.17 11.17
C MET A 202 53.02 -22.48 10.46
N ALA A 203 54.07 -21.74 10.82
CA ALA A 203 55.42 -22.01 10.32
C ALA A 203 55.92 -23.38 10.75
N LEU A 204 55.70 -23.75 12.02
CA LEU A 204 56.07 -25.08 12.54
C LEU A 204 55.31 -26.19 11.82
N MET A 205 53.99 -26.05 11.61
CA MET A 205 53.20 -27.04 10.85
C MET A 205 53.70 -27.21 9.42
N MET A 206 54.09 -26.14 8.75
CA MET A 206 54.67 -26.21 7.41
C MET A 206 56.04 -26.86 7.40
N ALA A 207 56.84 -26.62 8.43
CA ALA A 207 58.19 -27.23 8.56
C ALA A 207 58.11 -28.75 8.78
N VAL A 208 57.07 -29.26 9.43
CA VAL A 208 56.80 -30.69 9.65
C VAL A 208 56.10 -31.36 8.46
N GLY A 209 55.91 -30.64 7.33
CA GLY A 209 55.36 -31.20 6.09
C GLY A 209 53.88 -30.92 5.84
N GLY A 210 53.25 -30.05 6.64
CA GLY A 210 51.86 -29.61 6.40
C GLY A 210 51.73 -28.77 5.12
N SER A 211 50.74 -29.09 4.28
CA SER A 211 50.46 -28.30 3.08
C SER A 211 49.77 -26.95 3.44
N LYS A 212 50.02 -25.94 2.61
CA LYS A 212 49.36 -24.60 2.75
C LYS A 212 47.84 -24.72 2.78
N GLN A 213 47.26 -25.65 2.02
CA GLN A 213 45.84 -25.90 1.99
C GLN A 213 45.32 -26.48 3.31
N SER A 214 46.04 -27.37 3.95
CA SER A 214 45.67 -27.94 5.26
C SER A 214 45.60 -26.87 6.34
N VAL A 215 46.58 -25.97 6.37
CA VAL A 215 46.58 -24.85 7.32
C VAL A 215 45.42 -23.88 7.06
N PHE A 216 45.11 -23.58 5.78
CA PHE A 216 44.01 -22.74 5.39
C PHE A 216 42.65 -23.35 5.81
N PHE A 217 42.41 -24.64 5.51
CA PHE A 217 41.15 -25.29 5.88
C PHE A 217 40.97 -25.40 7.39
N ARG A 218 42.05 -25.57 8.15
CA ARG A 218 42.00 -25.58 9.61
C ARG A 218 41.54 -24.22 10.16
N LEU A 219 42.11 -23.11 9.67
CA LEU A 219 41.71 -21.77 10.07
C LEU A 219 40.26 -21.47 9.67
N LEU A 220 39.86 -21.92 8.48
CA LEU A 220 38.50 -21.76 7.99
C LEU A 220 37.51 -22.54 8.86
N SER A 221 37.86 -23.81 9.23
CA SER A 221 36.96 -24.62 10.07
C SER A 221 36.77 -24.07 11.47
N GLU A 222 37.79 -23.45 12.06
CA GLU A 222 37.62 -22.71 13.33
C GLU A 222 36.64 -21.54 13.21
N GLY A 223 36.72 -20.78 12.12
CA GLY A 223 35.76 -19.69 11.83
C GLY A 223 34.33 -20.22 11.63
N TRP A 224 34.17 -21.32 10.89
CA TRP A 224 32.86 -21.95 10.68
C TRP A 224 32.25 -22.48 11.98
N LEU A 225 33.07 -23.06 12.85
CA LEU A 225 32.63 -23.58 14.14
C LEU A 225 32.12 -22.47 15.06
N MET A 226 32.80 -21.33 15.08
CA MET A 226 32.34 -20.13 15.81
C MET A 226 31.02 -19.62 15.26
N LEU A 227 30.85 -19.52 13.93
CA LEU A 227 29.60 -19.13 13.30
C LEU A 227 28.44 -20.06 13.65
N LEU A 228 28.67 -21.38 13.58
CA LEU A 228 27.68 -22.41 13.96
C LEU A 228 27.22 -22.28 15.43
N LEU A 229 28.12 -21.89 16.32
CA LEU A 229 27.82 -21.71 17.75
C LEU A 229 27.03 -20.41 18.03
N VAL A 230 27.36 -19.31 17.33
CA VAL A 230 26.75 -17.99 17.56
C VAL A 230 25.39 -17.85 16.88
N THR A 231 25.21 -18.48 15.70
CA THR A 231 23.96 -18.34 14.92
C THR A 231 22.70 -18.78 15.68
N PRO A 232 22.65 -19.97 16.33
CA PRO A 232 21.46 -20.37 17.09
C PRO A 232 21.18 -19.47 18.30
N LEU A 233 22.22 -18.94 18.92
CA LEU A 233 22.08 -17.96 20.00
C LEU A 233 21.44 -16.66 19.50
N ALA A 234 21.90 -16.14 18.36
CA ALA A 234 21.33 -14.94 17.74
C ALA A 234 19.87 -15.14 17.34
N ILE A 235 19.53 -16.29 16.75
CA ILE A 235 18.15 -16.65 16.37
C ILE A 235 17.27 -16.78 17.63
N GLY A 236 17.78 -17.39 18.69
CA GLY A 236 17.06 -17.51 19.98
C GLY A 236 16.73 -16.16 20.59
N VAL A 237 17.68 -15.22 20.63
CA VAL A 237 17.46 -13.86 21.13
C VAL A 237 16.44 -13.12 20.27
N LEU A 238 16.52 -13.20 18.94
CA LEU A 238 15.57 -12.59 18.02
C LEU A 238 14.15 -13.14 18.20
N SER A 239 14.01 -14.44 18.41
CA SER A 239 12.70 -15.05 18.66
C SER A 239 12.08 -14.62 19.99
N LEU A 240 12.89 -14.45 21.04
CA LEU A 240 12.44 -13.93 22.33
C LEU A 240 11.96 -12.48 22.25
N ILE A 241 12.67 -11.64 21.50
CA ILE A 241 12.27 -10.22 21.29
C ILE A 241 10.92 -10.18 20.56
N LYS A 242 10.74 -10.99 19.52
CA LYS A 242 9.49 -11.03 18.77
C LYS A 242 8.28 -11.51 19.59
N ILE A 243 8.48 -12.42 20.53
CA ILE A 243 7.42 -12.88 21.45
C ILE A 243 7.06 -11.79 22.48
N SER A 244 7.99 -10.90 22.82
CA SER A 244 7.75 -9.79 23.76
C SER A 244 6.95 -8.63 23.14
N GLU A 245 6.85 -8.55 21.80
CA GLU A 245 6.09 -7.49 21.09
C GLU A 245 4.66 -7.93 20.69
N THR A 246 4.26 -9.17 20.96
CA THR A 246 2.91 -9.70 20.71
C THR A 246 2.10 -9.73 21.99
#